data_50eb3082686c4a97de1cf853da43f824
#
_entry.id   50eb3082686c4a97de1cf853da43f824
#
_cell.length_a   1.000
_cell.length_b   1.000
_cell.length_c   1.000
_cell.angle_alpha   90.00
_cell.angle_beta   90.00
_cell.angle_gamma   90.00
#
_symmetry.space_group_name_H-M   'P 1'
#
loop_
_entity.id
_entity.type
_entity.pdbx_description
1 polymer ?
#
loop_
_entity_poly.entity_id
_entity_poly.type
_entity_poly.pdbx_seq_one_letter_code
_entity_poly.pdbx_strand_id
1 'polypeptide(L)'
;MWCVAELNQQYIRKMEDVLAVYEKPYDAAQPVVCLDEKPIALHADVRSPIPAKPGKPAKQDNEYERCGTANVFGVVEPKTGRHFTTATPDRSGAEFARMVGYVVKQYPFAKTIHLVMDNLNSHTRNSLINCYGEQEGGYLWDRLTVHYTPKHGSWLNQAEIELSMYSRQCLGKRRFPDVNLLRRETQAWRG
;
A
#
# COMPACT_ATOMS: atom_id res chain seq x y z
N MET A 1 6.10 -15.94 19.10
CA MET A 1 6.95 -15.00 19.85
C MET A 1 6.56 -13.60 19.38
N TRP A 2 6.12 -12.73 20.26
CA TRP A 2 5.81 -11.33 19.92
C TRP A 2 7.13 -10.59 19.79
N CYS A 3 7.37 -9.94 18.64
CA CYS A 3 8.51 -9.05 18.49
C CYS A 3 8.18 -7.76 19.25
N VAL A 4 8.70 -7.62 20.47
CA VAL A 4 8.65 -6.34 21.17
C VAL A 4 9.74 -5.46 20.57
N ALA A 5 9.35 -4.26 20.11
CA ALA A 5 10.30 -3.30 19.59
C ALA A 5 11.24 -2.84 20.72
N GLU A 6 12.55 -2.84 20.48
CA GLU A 6 13.48 -2.14 21.37
C GLU A 6 13.29 -0.64 21.19
N LEU A 7 12.84 0.03 22.25
CA LEU A 7 12.66 1.48 22.29
C LEU A 7 14.03 2.19 22.43
N ASN A 8 14.91 1.96 21.48
CA ASN A 8 16.18 2.67 21.41
C ASN A 8 16.01 4.10 20.85
N GLN A 9 17.04 4.93 20.95
CA GLN A 9 16.98 6.31 20.49
C GLN A 9 16.62 6.44 19.00
N GLN A 10 17.04 5.51 18.16
CA GLN A 10 16.71 5.52 16.73
C GLN A 10 15.23 5.26 16.50
N TYR A 11 14.65 4.32 17.25
CA TYR A 11 13.21 4.04 17.21
C TYR A 11 12.42 5.28 17.61
N ILE A 12 12.78 5.89 18.75
CA ILE A 12 12.10 7.07 19.29
C ILE A 12 12.15 8.23 18.29
N ARG A 13 13.33 8.55 17.73
CA ARG A 13 13.47 9.62 16.73
C ARG A 13 12.58 9.43 15.51
N LYS A 14 12.53 8.21 14.96
CA LYS A 14 11.66 7.91 13.80
C LYS A 14 10.17 7.98 14.16
N MET A 15 9.81 7.51 15.35
CA MET A 15 8.44 7.61 15.85
C MET A 15 8.02 9.07 16.02
N GLU A 16 8.85 9.89 16.65
CA GLU A 16 8.60 11.31 16.86
C GLU A 16 8.51 12.07 15.53
N ASP A 17 9.36 11.75 14.55
CA ASP A 17 9.33 12.34 13.21
C ASP A 17 7.98 12.06 12.51
N VAL A 18 7.50 10.81 12.54
CA VAL A 18 6.19 10.45 11.96
C VAL A 18 5.04 11.12 12.71
N LEU A 19 5.06 11.13 14.05
CA LEU A 19 4.02 11.78 14.85
C LEU A 19 3.98 13.29 14.60
N ALA A 20 5.14 13.95 14.56
CA ALA A 20 5.23 15.39 14.27
C ALA A 20 4.64 15.75 12.89
N VAL A 21 4.76 14.86 11.90
CA VAL A 21 4.14 15.05 10.59
C VAL A 21 2.62 14.95 10.68
N TYR A 22 2.09 14.01 11.46
CA TYR A 22 0.64 13.85 11.63
C TYR A 22 -0.01 14.98 12.43
N GLU A 23 0.74 15.62 13.34
CA GLU A 23 0.25 16.78 14.11
C GLU A 23 0.09 18.05 13.27
N LYS A 24 0.83 18.17 12.16
CA LYS A 24 0.74 19.34 11.27
C LYS A 24 -0.71 19.57 10.83
N PRO A 25 -1.19 20.83 10.79
CA PRO A 25 -2.47 21.12 10.15
C PRO A 25 -2.43 20.74 8.68
N TYR A 26 -3.61 20.55 8.08
CA TYR A 26 -3.69 20.29 6.64
C TYR A 26 -3.12 21.45 5.84
N ASP A 27 -2.20 21.13 4.91
CA ASP A 27 -1.67 22.09 3.94
C ASP A 27 -1.61 21.40 2.56
N ALA A 28 -2.39 21.90 1.62
CA ALA A 28 -2.42 21.38 0.24
C ALA A 28 -1.07 21.54 -0.49
N ALA A 29 -0.20 22.47 -0.05
CA ALA A 29 1.14 22.62 -0.59
C ALA A 29 2.14 21.62 0.00
N GLN A 30 1.80 20.96 1.10
CA GLN A 30 2.63 19.99 1.81
C GLN A 30 1.76 18.82 2.33
N PRO A 31 1.04 18.09 1.45
CA PRO A 31 0.18 17.00 1.87
C PRO A 31 0.97 15.89 2.57
N VAL A 32 0.35 15.26 3.55
CA VAL A 32 0.89 14.09 4.24
C VAL A 32 0.22 12.85 3.67
N VAL A 33 1.02 11.97 3.10
CA VAL A 33 0.56 10.75 2.41
C VAL A 33 1.25 9.54 3.03
N CYS A 34 0.49 8.51 3.33
CA CYS A 34 1.01 7.23 3.82
C CYS A 34 0.95 6.21 2.70
N LEU A 35 2.00 5.43 2.53
CA LEU A 35 2.10 4.35 1.54
C LEU A 35 2.52 3.06 2.24
N ASP A 36 1.86 1.97 1.89
CA ASP A 36 2.19 0.63 2.36
C ASP A 36 1.78 -0.42 1.33
N GLU A 37 2.24 -1.65 1.49
CA GLU A 37 1.88 -2.76 0.62
C GLU A 37 1.44 -4.00 1.38
N LYS A 38 0.57 -4.77 0.71
CA LYS A 38 0.04 -6.04 1.19
C LYS A 38 0.24 -7.14 0.15
N PRO A 39 1.02 -8.18 0.47
CA PRO A 39 1.11 -9.36 -0.38
C PRO A 39 -0.22 -10.13 -0.34
N ILE A 40 -0.65 -10.60 -1.52
CA ILE A 40 -1.88 -11.37 -1.72
C ILE A 40 -1.52 -12.72 -2.32
N ALA A 41 -1.89 -13.81 -1.65
CA ALA A 41 -1.83 -15.14 -2.23
C ALA A 41 -2.95 -15.31 -3.27
N LEU A 42 -2.57 -15.72 -4.47
CA LEU A 42 -3.51 -16.00 -5.56
C LEU A 42 -3.97 -17.45 -5.49
N HIS A 43 -5.28 -17.64 -5.51
CA HIS A 43 -5.91 -18.96 -5.44
C HIS A 43 -7.02 -19.09 -6.47
N ALA A 44 -7.07 -20.24 -7.16
CA ALA A 44 -8.20 -20.63 -7.99
C ALA A 44 -9.09 -21.65 -7.28
N ASP A 45 -10.35 -21.67 -7.64
CA ASP A 45 -11.28 -22.72 -7.20
C ASP A 45 -11.03 -23.99 -8.03
N VAL A 46 -10.84 -25.13 -7.36
CA VAL A 46 -10.76 -26.45 -8.03
C VAL A 46 -12.12 -26.85 -8.61
N ARG A 47 -13.18 -26.52 -7.89
CA ARG A 47 -14.59 -26.73 -8.31
C ARG A 47 -15.32 -25.41 -8.28
N SER A 48 -16.19 -25.18 -9.26
CA SER A 48 -17.00 -23.97 -9.33
C SER A 48 -17.84 -23.79 -8.06
N PRO A 49 -17.81 -22.62 -7.41
CA PRO A 49 -18.66 -22.34 -6.26
C PRO A 49 -20.13 -22.45 -6.60
N ILE A 50 -20.92 -22.94 -5.67
CA ILE A 50 -22.39 -22.99 -5.79
C ILE A 50 -22.95 -21.67 -5.26
N PRO A 51 -23.63 -20.86 -6.08
CA PRO A 51 -24.18 -19.59 -5.62
C PRO A 51 -25.30 -19.77 -4.58
N ALA A 52 -25.49 -18.75 -3.75
CA ALA A 52 -26.60 -18.71 -2.82
C ALA A 52 -27.95 -18.76 -3.54
N LYS A 53 -28.93 -19.47 -2.95
CA LYS A 53 -30.34 -19.48 -3.36
C LYS A 53 -31.23 -19.25 -2.13
N PRO A 54 -32.47 -18.83 -2.27
CA PRO A 54 -33.39 -18.70 -1.14
C PRO A 54 -33.40 -19.97 -0.26
N GLY A 55 -33.09 -19.80 1.03
CA GLY A 55 -32.98 -20.91 2.01
C GLY A 55 -31.71 -21.78 1.91
N LYS A 56 -30.79 -21.47 0.97
CA LYS A 56 -29.53 -22.22 0.82
C LYS A 56 -28.34 -21.23 0.71
N PRO A 57 -27.37 -21.23 1.67
CA PRO A 57 -26.19 -20.38 1.59
C PRO A 57 -25.30 -20.80 0.40
N ALA A 58 -24.47 -19.88 -0.07
CA ALA A 58 -23.41 -20.19 -1.00
C ALA A 58 -22.47 -21.24 -0.45
N LYS A 59 -21.95 -22.11 -1.31
CA LYS A 59 -20.97 -23.13 -0.94
C LYS A 59 -19.73 -22.98 -1.81
N GLN A 60 -18.57 -23.02 -1.18
CA GLN A 60 -17.26 -23.01 -1.83
C GLN A 60 -16.47 -24.20 -1.30
N ASP A 61 -15.76 -24.89 -2.18
CA ASP A 61 -14.90 -26.00 -1.79
C ASP A 61 -13.74 -25.51 -0.91
N ASN A 62 -13.31 -26.34 0.02
CA ASN A 62 -12.12 -26.07 0.84
C ASN A 62 -10.83 -26.22 0.01
N GLU A 63 -10.87 -27.07 -1.03
CA GLU A 63 -9.72 -27.26 -1.93
C GLU A 63 -9.56 -26.03 -2.84
N TYR A 64 -8.30 -25.66 -3.07
CA TYR A 64 -7.93 -24.56 -3.96
C TYR A 64 -6.58 -24.85 -4.64
N GLU A 65 -6.40 -24.28 -5.80
CA GLU A 65 -5.13 -24.28 -6.52
C GLU A 65 -4.34 -23.00 -6.18
N ARG A 66 -3.05 -23.14 -5.90
CA ARG A 66 -2.17 -21.98 -5.68
C ARG A 66 -1.70 -21.44 -7.02
N CYS A 67 -2.04 -20.17 -7.29
CA CYS A 67 -1.72 -19.47 -8.55
C CYS A 67 -0.60 -18.45 -8.40
N GLY A 68 0.18 -18.52 -7.31
CA GLY A 68 1.27 -17.59 -7.04
C GLY A 68 0.89 -16.49 -6.05
N THR A 69 1.52 -15.34 -6.21
CA THR A 69 1.32 -14.16 -5.36
C THR A 69 1.20 -12.90 -6.22
N ALA A 70 0.45 -11.94 -5.72
CA ALA A 70 0.40 -10.57 -6.20
C ALA A 70 0.64 -9.62 -5.04
N ASN A 71 0.61 -8.33 -5.29
CA ASN A 71 0.75 -7.31 -4.26
C ASN A 71 -0.31 -6.23 -4.45
N VAL A 72 -0.67 -5.54 -3.37
CA VAL A 72 -1.55 -4.38 -3.40
C VAL A 72 -0.86 -3.24 -2.68
N PHE A 73 -0.62 -2.13 -3.37
CA PHE A 73 -0.22 -0.88 -2.77
C PHE A 73 -1.46 -0.12 -2.29
N GLY A 74 -1.42 0.32 -1.05
CA GLY A 74 -2.38 1.23 -0.44
C GLY A 74 -1.74 2.57 -0.15
N VAL A 75 -2.39 3.64 -0.57
CA VAL A 75 -1.97 5.02 -0.32
C VAL A 75 -3.13 5.76 0.30
N VAL A 76 -2.90 6.50 1.37
CA VAL A 76 -3.93 7.32 2.01
C VAL A 76 -3.36 8.68 2.42
N GLU A 77 -4.16 9.73 2.23
CA GLU A 77 -3.94 11.05 2.79
C GLU A 77 -4.83 11.19 4.05
N PRO A 78 -4.28 10.99 5.27
CA PRO A 78 -5.10 10.86 6.49
C PRO A 78 -5.98 12.06 6.80
N LYS A 79 -5.52 13.27 6.45
CA LYS A 79 -6.23 14.52 6.75
C LYS A 79 -7.48 14.74 5.90
N THR A 80 -7.53 14.17 4.70
CA THR A 80 -8.64 14.33 3.75
C THR A 80 -9.46 13.06 3.55
N GLY A 81 -8.91 11.91 3.94
CA GLY A 81 -9.47 10.60 3.64
C GLY A 81 -9.30 10.18 2.18
N ARG A 82 -8.55 10.94 1.37
CA ARG A 82 -8.25 10.58 -0.01
C ARG A 82 -7.38 9.33 -0.04
N HIS A 83 -7.76 8.33 -0.81
CA HIS A 83 -7.05 7.08 -0.87
C HIS A 83 -6.87 6.57 -2.31
N PHE A 84 -5.86 5.74 -2.53
CA PHE A 84 -5.55 5.10 -3.80
C PHE A 84 -5.08 3.67 -3.54
N THR A 85 -5.67 2.71 -4.22
CA THR A 85 -5.30 1.30 -4.08
C THR A 85 -5.05 0.69 -5.45
N THR A 86 -3.93 -0.02 -5.60
CA THR A 86 -3.52 -0.60 -6.88
C THR A 86 -2.94 -1.99 -6.69
N ALA A 87 -3.47 -2.98 -7.42
CA ALA A 87 -2.91 -4.32 -7.46
C ALA A 87 -1.79 -4.42 -8.50
N THR A 88 -0.65 -4.98 -8.09
CA THR A 88 0.56 -5.16 -8.89
C THR A 88 1.00 -6.63 -8.89
N PRO A 89 1.80 -7.05 -9.87
CA PRO A 89 2.32 -8.43 -9.89
C PRO A 89 3.19 -8.76 -8.67
N ASP A 90 3.94 -7.78 -8.19
CA ASP A 90 4.88 -7.91 -7.08
C ASP A 90 5.06 -6.57 -6.34
N ARG A 91 5.99 -6.53 -5.38
CA ARG A 91 6.43 -5.35 -4.64
C ARG A 91 7.86 -4.95 -4.98
N SER A 92 8.26 -5.10 -6.23
CA SER A 92 9.59 -4.71 -6.70
C SER A 92 9.80 -3.20 -6.63
N GLY A 93 11.07 -2.78 -6.68
CA GLY A 93 11.42 -1.37 -6.76
C GLY A 93 10.81 -0.66 -7.97
N ALA A 94 10.57 -1.39 -9.07
CA ALA A 94 9.90 -0.85 -10.25
C ALA A 94 8.41 -0.55 -9.99
N GLU A 95 7.69 -1.44 -9.30
CA GLU A 95 6.29 -1.20 -8.94
C GLU A 95 6.16 -0.08 -7.89
N PHE A 96 7.08 -0.05 -6.90
CA PHE A 96 7.18 1.07 -5.97
C PHE A 96 7.41 2.41 -6.71
N ALA A 97 8.36 2.44 -7.65
CA ALA A 97 8.65 3.64 -8.43
C ALA A 97 7.42 4.13 -9.22
N ARG A 98 6.67 3.21 -9.86
CA ARG A 98 5.42 3.54 -10.56
C ARG A 98 4.37 4.10 -9.61
N MET A 99 4.25 3.53 -8.39
CA MET A 99 3.32 4.04 -7.39
C MET A 99 3.71 5.43 -6.91
N VAL A 100 4.98 5.70 -6.65
CA VAL A 100 5.48 7.04 -6.31
C VAL A 100 5.20 8.03 -7.45
N GLY A 101 5.50 7.64 -8.71
CA GLY A 101 5.18 8.47 -9.87
C GLY A 101 3.68 8.78 -9.98
N TYR A 102 2.82 7.81 -9.67
CA TYR A 102 1.38 8.02 -9.61
C TYR A 102 1.00 9.00 -8.49
N VAL A 103 1.54 8.83 -7.28
CA VAL A 103 1.30 9.74 -6.14
C VAL A 103 1.72 11.16 -6.49
N VAL A 104 2.92 11.38 -7.01
CA VAL A 104 3.42 12.72 -7.38
C VAL A 104 2.48 13.41 -8.38
N LYS A 105 1.94 12.67 -9.36
CA LYS A 105 0.95 13.19 -10.33
C LYS A 105 -0.38 13.62 -9.69
N GLN A 106 -0.75 13.04 -8.53
CA GLN A 106 -1.97 13.44 -7.82
C GLN A 106 -1.83 14.77 -7.08
N TYR A 107 -0.58 15.23 -6.84
CA TYR A 107 -0.28 16.48 -6.11
C TYR A 107 0.63 17.40 -6.94
N PRO A 108 0.18 17.84 -8.13
CA PRO A 108 1.04 18.59 -9.07
C PRO A 108 1.49 19.94 -8.51
N PHE A 109 0.71 20.55 -7.64
CA PHE A 109 0.99 21.88 -7.07
C PHE A 109 1.61 21.83 -5.67
N ALA A 110 1.84 20.65 -5.11
CA ALA A 110 2.52 20.53 -3.82
C ALA A 110 3.98 21.00 -3.94
N LYS A 111 4.46 21.72 -2.96
CA LYS A 111 5.90 22.07 -2.83
C LYS A 111 6.72 20.83 -2.50
N THR A 112 6.21 20.01 -1.60
CA THR A 112 6.73 18.69 -1.26
C THR A 112 5.58 17.81 -0.80
N ILE A 113 5.73 16.50 -0.93
CA ILE A 113 4.79 15.51 -0.41
C ILE A 113 5.48 14.81 0.77
N HIS A 114 4.96 14.98 1.97
CA HIS A 114 5.42 14.21 3.13
C HIS A 114 4.96 12.76 2.96
N LEU A 115 5.89 11.86 2.63
CA LEU A 115 5.58 10.45 2.39
C LEU A 115 6.00 9.60 3.59
N VAL A 116 5.02 9.06 4.31
CA VAL A 116 5.23 8.09 5.39
C VAL A 116 5.19 6.68 4.82
N MET A 117 6.24 5.91 5.02
CA MET A 117 6.37 4.53 4.54
C MET A 117 7.34 3.73 5.42
N ASP A 118 7.38 2.40 5.22
CA ASP A 118 8.39 1.58 5.85
C ASP A 118 9.77 1.69 5.15
N ASN A 119 10.80 1.19 5.79
CA ASN A 119 12.18 1.26 5.28
C ASN A 119 12.56 -0.05 4.55
N LEU A 120 11.75 -0.49 3.58
CA LEU A 120 12.11 -1.60 2.71
C LEU A 120 13.26 -1.23 1.75
N ASN A 121 14.05 -2.23 1.37
CA ASN A 121 15.16 -2.05 0.42
C ASN A 121 14.71 -1.54 -0.96
N SER A 122 13.44 -1.77 -1.32
CA SER A 122 12.80 -1.26 -2.55
C SER A 122 12.34 0.20 -2.44
N HIS A 123 12.23 0.77 -1.23
CA HIS A 123 11.71 2.12 -0.98
C HIS A 123 12.83 3.17 -0.98
N THR A 124 13.49 3.31 -2.12
CA THR A 124 14.69 4.15 -2.23
C THR A 124 14.67 5.01 -3.48
N ARG A 125 15.49 6.09 -3.47
CA ARG A 125 15.75 6.92 -4.66
C ARG A 125 16.23 6.07 -5.84
N ASN A 126 17.09 5.09 -5.59
CA ASN A 126 17.64 4.22 -6.63
C ASN A 126 16.56 3.43 -7.37
N SER A 127 15.48 3.04 -6.69
CA SER A 127 14.36 2.37 -7.34
C SER A 127 13.68 3.25 -8.39
N LEU A 128 13.56 4.55 -8.13
CA LEU A 128 13.00 5.51 -9.08
C LEU A 128 13.98 5.75 -10.24
N ILE A 129 15.26 5.93 -9.95
CA ILE A 129 16.30 6.12 -10.95
C ILE A 129 16.38 4.91 -11.89
N ASN A 130 16.35 3.70 -11.35
CA ASN A 130 16.38 2.46 -12.13
C ASN A 130 15.13 2.31 -13.03
N CYS A 131 13.99 2.84 -12.61
CA CYS A 131 12.73 2.76 -13.36
C CYS A 131 12.58 3.86 -14.42
N TYR A 132 12.97 5.10 -14.11
CA TYR A 132 12.69 6.29 -14.91
C TYR A 132 13.93 6.99 -15.46
N GLY A 133 15.15 6.52 -15.08
CA GLY A 133 16.40 7.21 -15.37
C GLY A 133 16.73 8.29 -14.33
N GLU A 134 18.00 8.78 -14.38
CA GLU A 134 18.55 9.70 -13.37
C GLU A 134 17.73 11.00 -13.27
N GLN A 135 17.38 11.59 -14.41
CA GLN A 135 16.71 12.88 -14.43
C GLN A 135 15.27 12.80 -13.90
N GLU A 136 14.45 11.92 -14.45
CA GLU A 136 13.03 11.83 -14.06
C GLU A 136 12.88 11.16 -12.70
N GLY A 137 13.62 10.06 -12.46
CA GLY A 137 13.59 9.37 -11.16
C GLY A 137 14.10 10.25 -10.02
N GLY A 138 15.17 11.02 -10.27
CA GLY A 138 15.66 12.03 -9.32
C GLY A 138 14.61 13.11 -9.05
N TYR A 139 14.01 13.68 -10.09
CA TYR A 139 12.95 14.68 -9.95
C TYR A 139 11.77 14.16 -9.12
N LEU A 140 11.28 12.94 -9.40
CA LEU A 140 10.17 12.35 -8.65
C LEU A 140 10.50 12.18 -7.17
N TRP A 141 11.73 11.74 -6.85
CA TRP A 141 12.17 11.58 -5.47
C TRP A 141 12.30 12.92 -4.75
N ASP A 142 12.85 13.93 -5.42
CA ASP A 142 13.08 15.27 -4.85
C ASP A 142 11.75 16.04 -4.58
N ARG A 143 10.62 15.54 -5.11
CA ARG A 143 9.26 15.99 -4.75
C ARG A 143 8.79 15.45 -3.40
N LEU A 144 9.51 14.53 -2.78
CA LEU A 144 9.13 13.87 -1.53
C LEU A 144 9.97 14.37 -0.36
N THR A 145 9.34 14.51 0.78
CA THR A 145 9.98 14.50 2.10
C THR A 145 9.61 13.18 2.77
N VAL A 146 10.58 12.26 2.83
CA VAL A 146 10.33 10.88 3.26
C VAL A 146 10.45 10.73 4.76
N HIS A 147 9.48 10.07 5.39
CA HIS A 147 9.41 9.74 6.81
C HIS A 147 9.31 8.21 6.95
N TYR A 148 10.41 7.60 7.39
CA TYR A 148 10.45 6.15 7.57
C TYR A 148 9.96 5.73 8.95
N THR A 149 8.99 4.82 8.99
CA THR A 149 8.59 4.20 10.25
C THR A 149 9.76 3.44 10.90
N PRO A 150 9.83 3.33 12.22
CA PRO A 150 10.83 2.53 12.89
C PRO A 150 10.60 1.04 12.63
N LYS A 151 11.64 0.24 12.75
CA LYS A 151 11.53 -1.23 12.66
C LYS A 151 10.54 -1.76 13.72
N HIS A 152 9.59 -2.60 13.33
CA HIS A 152 8.48 -3.05 14.17
C HIS A 152 7.52 -1.94 14.63
N GLY A 153 7.54 -0.79 13.96
CA GLY A 153 6.64 0.35 14.22
C GLY A 153 5.67 0.61 13.06
N SER A 154 5.32 -0.42 12.29
CA SER A 154 4.41 -0.30 11.13
C SER A 154 3.04 0.26 11.52
N TRP A 155 2.58 0.03 12.76
CA TRP A 155 1.35 0.60 13.31
C TRP A 155 1.28 2.14 13.24
N LEU A 156 2.41 2.81 13.07
CA LEU A 156 2.48 4.26 12.81
C LEU A 156 2.08 4.62 11.37
N ASN A 157 2.12 3.66 10.43
CA ASN A 157 1.74 3.88 9.05
C ASN A 157 0.21 3.76 8.89
N GLN A 158 -0.48 4.89 8.69
CA GLN A 158 -1.94 4.88 8.57
C GLN A 158 -2.45 4.15 7.30
N ALA A 159 -1.60 3.87 6.32
CA ALA A 159 -1.96 3.03 5.19
C ALA A 159 -2.29 1.58 5.60
N GLU A 160 -1.81 1.08 6.75
CA GLU A 160 -2.22 -0.22 7.29
C GLU A 160 -3.72 -0.28 7.59
N ILE A 161 -4.32 0.83 8.05
CA ILE A 161 -5.76 0.90 8.31
C ILE A 161 -6.52 0.74 6.99
N GLU A 162 -6.09 1.44 5.94
CA GLU A 162 -6.66 1.36 4.59
C GLU A 162 -6.58 -0.06 4.02
N LEU A 163 -5.41 -0.69 4.10
CA LEU A 163 -5.20 -2.06 3.66
C LEU A 163 -5.99 -3.09 4.48
N SER A 164 -6.26 -2.79 5.75
CA SER A 164 -7.14 -3.59 6.59
C SER A 164 -8.60 -3.49 6.15
N MET A 165 -9.08 -2.28 5.84
CA MET A 165 -10.42 -2.06 5.28
C MET A 165 -10.57 -2.74 3.92
N TYR A 166 -9.60 -2.56 3.02
CA TYR A 166 -9.53 -3.23 1.73
C TYR A 166 -9.61 -4.76 1.89
N SER A 167 -8.85 -5.31 2.84
CA SER A 167 -8.85 -6.76 3.11
C SER A 167 -10.22 -7.29 3.52
N ARG A 168 -10.97 -6.52 4.29
CA ARG A 168 -12.31 -6.92 4.77
C ARG A 168 -13.40 -6.69 3.72
N GLN A 169 -13.35 -5.57 3.02
CA GLN A 169 -14.43 -5.11 2.12
C GLN A 169 -14.25 -5.63 0.69
N CYS A 170 -13.02 -5.60 0.18
CA CYS A 170 -12.70 -6.03 -1.17
C CYS A 170 -12.33 -7.51 -1.24
N LEU A 171 -11.34 -7.94 -0.47
CA LEU A 171 -10.87 -9.32 -0.56
C LEU A 171 -11.84 -10.29 0.13
N GLY A 172 -12.22 -10.05 1.37
CA GLY A 172 -13.08 -10.93 2.14
C GLY A 172 -12.54 -12.37 2.18
N LYS A 173 -13.42 -13.32 1.84
CA LYS A 173 -13.09 -14.74 1.68
C LYS A 173 -12.95 -15.17 0.22
N ARG A 174 -12.91 -14.21 -0.70
CA ARG A 174 -12.85 -14.49 -2.15
C ARG A 174 -11.47 -15.02 -2.55
N ARG A 175 -11.44 -15.80 -3.61
CA ARG A 175 -10.25 -16.28 -4.26
C ARG A 175 -10.00 -15.50 -5.54
N PHE A 176 -8.75 -15.16 -5.79
CA PHE A 176 -8.30 -14.44 -6.98
C PHE A 176 -7.30 -15.33 -7.71
N PRO A 177 -7.67 -15.91 -8.86
CA PRO A 177 -6.77 -16.80 -9.60
C PRO A 177 -5.62 -16.05 -10.28
N ASP A 178 -5.78 -14.76 -10.54
CA ASP A 178 -4.78 -13.96 -11.22
C ASP A 178 -4.83 -12.48 -10.80
N VAL A 179 -3.75 -11.77 -11.14
CA VAL A 179 -3.60 -10.35 -10.83
C VAL A 179 -4.60 -9.46 -11.60
N ASN A 180 -5.11 -9.88 -12.74
CA ASN A 180 -6.02 -9.06 -13.55
C ASN A 180 -7.41 -9.03 -12.92
N LEU A 181 -7.88 -10.19 -12.41
CA LEU A 181 -9.12 -10.20 -11.62
C LEU A 181 -8.94 -9.36 -10.35
N LEU A 182 -7.82 -9.52 -9.64
CA LEU A 182 -7.53 -8.71 -8.45
C LEU A 182 -7.53 -7.21 -8.77
N ARG A 183 -6.95 -6.79 -9.91
CA ARG A 183 -6.97 -5.38 -10.37
C ARG A 183 -8.38 -4.86 -10.61
N ARG A 184 -9.21 -5.61 -11.31
CA ARG A 184 -10.61 -5.20 -11.60
C ARG A 184 -11.40 -4.98 -10.31
N GLU A 185 -11.28 -5.92 -9.37
CA GLU A 185 -11.98 -5.83 -8.08
C GLU A 185 -11.43 -4.69 -7.22
N THR A 186 -10.12 -4.48 -7.24
CA THR A 186 -9.47 -3.34 -6.56
C THR A 186 -9.95 -2.01 -7.13
N GLN A 187 -10.07 -1.91 -8.46
CA GLN A 187 -10.58 -0.71 -9.12
C GLN A 187 -12.05 -0.44 -8.77
N ALA A 188 -12.87 -1.49 -8.76
CA ALA A 188 -14.28 -1.38 -8.38
C ALA A 188 -14.48 -0.99 -6.91
N TRP A 189 -13.60 -1.42 -6.01
CA TRP A 189 -13.66 -1.04 -4.60
C TRP A 189 -13.27 0.43 -4.37
N ARG A 190 -12.38 0.96 -5.20
CA ARG A 190 -11.89 2.35 -5.10
C ARG A 190 -12.90 3.39 -5.60
N GLY A 191 -13.81 3.00 -6.51
CA GLY A 191 -14.82 3.87 -7.13
C GLY A 191 -15.99 4.09 -6.26
#